data_bee93bc7b69246c87b6c164972479dd3
#
_entry.id   bee93bc7b69246c87b6c164972479dd3
#
_cell.length_a   1.000
_cell.length_b   1.000
_cell.length_c   1.000
_cell.angle_alpha   90.00
_cell.angle_beta   90.00
_cell.angle_gamma   90.00
#
_symmetry.space_group_name_H-M   'P 1'
#
loop_
_entity.id
_entity.type
_entity.pdbx_description
1 polymer ?
#
loop_
_entity_poly.entity_id
_entity_poly.type
_entity_poly.pdbx_seq_one_letter_code
_entity_poly.pdbx_strand_id
1 'polypeptide(L)'
;MKAFALSVVIALLPAVMLQAEEKKSVKKEAPKVEKTVKVGAQAPDFQIKDSNGKLIKLSDLTKKGPVLVRLTCGCKGCDRELAYFQTLHKAYEGKGLTSLAIFREPDTKVESYVKKKKLKMLYAIDTKGESWKVFETKSMPANFLIEKGGKVRAIATGCDPSGLLANNVSKFVAELLDTKKVDVQKKTNDAKKASEKKAASK
;
A
#
# COMPACT_ATOMS: atom_id res chain seq x y z
N MET A 1 105.20 8.09 6.81
CA MET A 1 104.08 8.41 7.69
C MET A 1 102.82 8.10 6.90
N LYS A 2 101.97 7.27 7.47
CA LYS A 2 100.94 6.50 6.74
C LYS A 2 99.69 7.33 6.54
N ALA A 3 99.26 7.47 5.28
CA ALA A 3 97.95 8.04 4.93
C ALA A 3 96.92 6.97 4.89
N PHE A 4 95.85 7.14 5.69
CA PHE A 4 94.66 6.26 5.62
C PHE A 4 93.65 6.84 4.64
N ALA A 5 93.34 6.09 3.65
CA ALA A 5 92.27 6.42 2.71
C ALA A 5 90.97 5.88 3.27
N LEU A 6 89.98 6.78 3.45
CA LEU A 6 88.64 6.48 3.90
C LEU A 6 87.76 6.24 2.65
N SER A 7 87.44 4.99 2.37
CA SER A 7 86.48 4.61 1.33
C SER A 7 85.02 4.87 1.83
N VAL A 8 84.37 5.80 1.17
CA VAL A 8 82.93 6.01 1.37
C VAL A 8 82.18 5.06 0.43
N VAL A 9 81.54 4.08 1.01
CA VAL A 9 80.58 3.22 0.30
C VAL A 9 79.21 3.89 0.30
N ILE A 10 78.80 4.37 -0.86
CA ILE A 10 77.42 4.87 -1.07
C ILE A 10 76.52 3.67 -1.33
N ALA A 11 75.71 3.28 -0.35
CA ALA A 11 74.66 2.30 -0.51
C ALA A 11 73.48 2.90 -1.24
N LEU A 12 73.24 2.52 -2.48
CA LEU A 12 71.99 2.80 -3.22
C LEU A 12 70.89 1.94 -2.64
N LEU A 13 69.93 2.58 -1.92
CA LEU A 13 68.67 1.92 -1.54
C LEU A 13 67.71 1.99 -2.73
N PRO A 14 67.10 0.88 -3.16
CA PRO A 14 66.03 0.94 -4.14
C PRO A 14 64.76 1.54 -3.51
N ALA A 15 64.24 2.59 -4.11
CA ALA A 15 62.96 3.16 -3.79
C ALA A 15 61.86 2.14 -4.17
N VAL A 16 61.29 1.49 -3.14
CA VAL A 16 60.08 0.69 -3.28
C VAL A 16 58.93 1.67 -3.51
N MET A 17 58.48 1.80 -4.75
CA MET A 17 57.26 2.44 -5.13
C MET A 17 56.10 1.65 -4.51
N LEU A 18 55.57 2.17 -3.41
CA LEU A 18 54.30 1.69 -2.80
C LEU A 18 53.18 2.11 -3.73
N GLN A 19 52.78 1.26 -4.67
CA GLN A 19 51.55 1.45 -5.44
C GLN A 19 50.35 1.28 -4.49
N ALA A 20 49.72 2.39 -4.12
CA ALA A 20 48.45 2.40 -3.47
C ALA A 20 47.40 1.86 -4.46
N GLU A 21 47.02 0.60 -4.34
CA GLU A 21 45.84 0.06 -4.99
C GLU A 21 44.60 0.76 -4.45
N GLU A 22 44.13 1.70 -5.26
CA GLU A 22 42.83 2.35 -5.08
C GLU A 22 41.73 1.28 -5.23
N LYS A 23 41.29 0.69 -4.12
CA LYS A 23 40.12 -0.19 -4.08
C LYS A 23 38.93 0.62 -4.51
N LYS A 24 38.62 0.64 -5.83
CA LYS A 24 37.31 1.01 -6.35
C LYS A 24 36.27 0.15 -5.66
N SER A 25 35.60 0.69 -4.64
CA SER A 25 34.40 0.11 -4.07
C SER A 25 33.34 0.10 -5.17
N VAL A 26 33.18 -1.03 -5.83
CA VAL A 26 32.04 -1.28 -6.71
C VAL A 26 30.81 -1.26 -5.82
N LYS A 27 30.16 -0.09 -5.75
CA LYS A 27 28.85 0.10 -5.17
C LYS A 27 27.90 -0.73 -6.02
N LYS A 28 27.62 -1.95 -5.59
CA LYS A 28 26.65 -2.85 -6.21
C LYS A 28 25.31 -2.15 -6.13
N GLU A 29 24.93 -1.41 -7.19
CA GLU A 29 23.62 -0.88 -7.35
C GLU A 29 22.64 -2.07 -7.26
N ALA A 30 21.81 -2.05 -6.22
CA ALA A 30 20.73 -3.01 -6.12
C ALA A 30 19.88 -2.90 -7.41
N PRO A 31 19.42 -4.00 -8.00
CA PRO A 31 18.67 -3.97 -9.25
C PRO A 31 17.49 -3.02 -9.05
N LYS A 32 17.39 -2.00 -9.90
CA LYS A 32 16.27 -1.07 -9.98
C LYS A 32 15.06 -1.89 -10.42
N VAL A 33 14.37 -2.48 -9.45
CA VAL A 33 13.12 -3.20 -9.68
C VAL A 33 12.15 -2.18 -10.27
N GLU A 34 11.80 -2.38 -11.51
CA GLU A 34 10.75 -1.63 -12.20
C GLU A 34 9.47 -1.82 -11.38
N LYS A 35 9.12 -0.80 -10.58
CA LYS A 35 8.01 -0.85 -9.62
C LYS A 35 6.69 -0.58 -10.32
N THR A 36 6.34 -1.40 -11.28
CA THR A 36 5.01 -1.33 -11.88
C THR A 36 4.02 -2.08 -11.01
N VAL A 37 3.07 -1.37 -10.42
CA VAL A 37 2.01 -1.97 -9.60
C VAL A 37 1.04 -2.73 -10.50
N LYS A 38 1.23 -4.04 -10.57
CA LYS A 38 0.41 -4.96 -11.37
C LYS A 38 0.05 -6.20 -10.58
N VAL A 39 -1.00 -6.88 -10.99
CA VAL A 39 -1.41 -8.17 -10.40
C VAL A 39 -0.25 -9.16 -10.48
N GLY A 40 0.03 -9.84 -9.38
CA GLY A 40 1.15 -10.77 -9.22
C GLY A 40 2.47 -10.14 -8.79
N ALA A 41 2.64 -8.81 -8.92
CA ALA A 41 3.83 -8.11 -8.45
C ALA A 41 3.76 -7.86 -6.93
N GLN A 42 4.93 -7.62 -6.32
CA GLN A 42 5.01 -7.16 -4.95
C GLN A 42 4.46 -5.74 -4.84
N ALA A 43 3.51 -5.51 -3.94
CA ALA A 43 3.01 -4.16 -3.66
C ALA A 43 4.14 -3.29 -3.09
N PRO A 44 4.22 -2.02 -3.50
CA PRO A 44 5.17 -1.08 -2.89
C PRO A 44 4.82 -0.89 -1.42
N ASP A 45 5.83 -0.96 -0.54
CA ASP A 45 5.61 -0.63 0.87
C ASP A 45 5.44 0.88 1.06
N PHE A 46 4.56 1.26 1.94
CA PHE A 46 4.35 2.65 2.32
C PHE A 46 3.99 2.77 3.80
N GLN A 47 4.13 3.99 4.31
CA GLN A 47 3.77 4.34 5.68
C GLN A 47 2.84 5.54 5.66
N ILE A 48 1.78 5.49 6.46
CA ILE A 48 0.84 6.59 6.61
C ILE A 48 0.32 6.63 8.06
N LYS A 49 0.00 7.82 8.57
CA LYS A 49 -0.64 7.94 9.88
C LYS A 49 -2.15 7.75 9.74
N ASP A 50 -2.74 6.97 10.64
CA ASP A 50 -4.18 6.89 10.77
C ASP A 50 -4.74 8.17 11.41
N SER A 51 -6.06 8.22 11.55
CA SER A 51 -6.76 9.37 12.17
C SER A 51 -6.40 9.64 13.64
N ASN A 52 -5.75 8.69 14.31
CA ASN A 52 -5.30 8.83 15.69
C ASN A 52 -3.78 9.16 15.77
N GLY A 53 -3.14 9.40 14.62
CA GLY A 53 -1.71 9.67 14.54
C GLY A 53 -0.82 8.42 14.61
N LYS A 54 -1.41 7.22 14.70
CA LYS A 54 -0.67 5.95 14.73
C LYS A 54 -0.12 5.63 13.34
N LEU A 55 1.15 5.28 13.27
CA LEU A 55 1.80 4.89 12.01
C LEU A 55 1.29 3.52 11.55
N ILE A 56 0.78 3.48 10.33
CA ILE A 56 0.40 2.27 9.60
C ILE A 56 1.48 1.99 8.56
N LYS A 57 2.04 0.79 8.59
CA LYS A 57 2.91 0.24 7.56
C LYS A 57 2.16 -0.84 6.78
N LEU A 58 2.18 -0.78 5.45
CA LEU A 58 1.53 -1.81 4.63
C LEU A 58 2.13 -3.19 4.88
N SER A 59 3.47 -3.27 4.95
CA SER A 59 4.17 -4.52 5.23
C SER A 59 3.77 -5.16 6.58
N ASP A 60 3.45 -4.35 7.60
CA ASP A 60 3.01 -4.88 8.89
C ASP A 60 1.56 -5.37 8.85
N LEU A 61 0.72 -4.78 8.03
CA LEU A 61 -0.64 -5.27 7.80
C LEU A 61 -0.62 -6.58 7.02
N THR A 62 0.16 -6.66 5.94
CA THR A 62 0.22 -7.85 5.07
C THR A 62 0.89 -9.05 5.72
N LYS A 63 1.69 -8.87 6.77
CA LYS A 63 2.18 -9.98 7.63
C LYS A 63 1.04 -10.71 8.34
N LYS A 64 -0.03 -10.00 8.70
CA LYS A 64 -1.16 -10.54 9.46
C LYS A 64 -2.19 -11.25 8.58
N GLY A 65 -2.44 -10.73 7.38
CA GLY A 65 -3.43 -11.27 6.46
C GLY A 65 -3.54 -10.44 5.18
N PRO A 66 -4.53 -10.74 4.32
CA PRO A 66 -4.79 -9.92 3.14
C PRO A 66 -5.26 -8.51 3.53
N VAL A 67 -4.88 -7.54 2.70
CA VAL A 67 -5.19 -6.12 2.90
C VAL A 67 -5.88 -5.57 1.66
N LEU A 68 -7.02 -4.91 1.86
CA LEU A 68 -7.67 -4.09 0.85
C LEU A 68 -7.28 -2.63 1.07
N VAL A 69 -6.45 -2.07 0.21
CA VAL A 69 -6.14 -0.65 0.18
C VAL A 69 -7.08 0.04 -0.80
N ARG A 70 -7.83 1.03 -0.31
CA ARG A 70 -8.77 1.83 -1.09
C ARG A 70 -8.31 3.27 -1.12
N LEU A 71 -7.82 3.75 -2.25
CA LEU A 71 -7.51 5.16 -2.50
C LEU A 71 -8.80 5.86 -2.93
N THR A 72 -9.27 6.84 -2.18
CA THR A 72 -10.61 7.38 -2.34
C THR A 72 -10.71 8.88 -2.02
N CYS A 73 -11.89 9.44 -2.21
CA CYS A 73 -12.31 10.76 -1.77
C CYS A 73 -13.74 10.71 -1.23
N GLY A 74 -14.14 11.75 -0.53
CA GLY A 74 -15.52 11.91 -0.04
C GLY A 74 -16.50 12.40 -1.12
N CYS A 75 -16.15 12.36 -2.40
CA CYS A 75 -16.99 12.84 -3.49
C CYS A 75 -18.17 11.90 -3.80
N LYS A 76 -19.20 12.42 -4.48
CA LYS A 76 -20.40 11.64 -4.83
C LYS A 76 -20.11 10.38 -5.64
N GLY A 77 -19.06 10.41 -6.49
CA GLY A 77 -18.65 9.24 -7.29
C GLY A 77 -18.16 8.10 -6.41
N CYS A 78 -17.16 8.36 -5.55
CA CYS A 78 -16.62 7.38 -4.63
C CYS A 78 -17.67 6.89 -3.60
N ASP A 79 -18.60 7.78 -3.21
CA ASP A 79 -19.64 7.49 -2.25
C ASP A 79 -20.65 6.45 -2.74
N ARG A 80 -20.96 6.44 -4.06
CA ARG A 80 -21.92 5.48 -4.63
C ARG A 80 -21.50 4.02 -4.45
N GLU A 81 -20.20 3.73 -4.47
CA GLU A 81 -19.71 2.36 -4.30
C GLU A 81 -19.28 2.04 -2.87
N LEU A 82 -19.14 3.06 -1.99
CA LEU A 82 -18.68 2.87 -0.61
C LEU A 82 -19.47 1.80 0.14
N ALA A 83 -20.80 1.80 -0.01
CA ALA A 83 -21.66 0.84 0.68
C ALA A 83 -21.31 -0.62 0.37
N TYR A 84 -20.92 -0.91 -0.87
CA TYR A 84 -20.50 -2.26 -1.28
C TYR A 84 -19.16 -2.64 -0.65
N PHE A 85 -18.18 -1.72 -0.62
CA PHE A 85 -16.90 -1.97 0.03
C PHE A 85 -17.01 -2.05 1.56
N GLN A 86 -17.94 -1.33 2.19
CA GLN A 86 -18.26 -1.52 3.60
C GLN A 86 -18.91 -2.89 3.87
N THR A 87 -19.78 -3.36 2.97
CA THR A 87 -20.36 -4.70 3.05
C THR A 87 -19.29 -5.78 2.90
N LEU A 88 -18.34 -5.58 1.98
CA LEU A 88 -17.19 -6.46 1.79
C LEU A 88 -16.33 -6.51 3.06
N HIS A 89 -15.92 -5.35 3.57
CA HIS A 89 -15.16 -5.25 4.82
C HIS A 89 -15.85 -6.02 5.95
N LYS A 90 -17.12 -5.70 6.23
CA LYS A 90 -17.91 -6.35 7.29
C LYS A 90 -18.03 -7.86 7.11
N ALA A 91 -18.05 -8.35 5.88
CA ALA A 91 -18.16 -9.79 5.61
C ALA A 91 -16.88 -10.57 5.95
N TYR A 92 -15.72 -9.90 5.92
CA TYR A 92 -14.43 -10.58 6.01
C TYR A 92 -13.47 -10.03 7.08
N GLU A 93 -13.78 -8.92 7.76
CA GLU A 93 -12.92 -8.37 8.84
C GLU A 93 -12.65 -9.39 9.95
N GLY A 94 -13.69 -10.08 10.42
CA GLY A 94 -13.58 -11.14 11.43
C GLY A 94 -12.95 -12.43 10.93
N LYS A 95 -12.61 -12.52 9.63
CA LYS A 95 -11.96 -13.65 9.00
C LYS A 95 -10.51 -13.36 8.61
N GLY A 96 -10.00 -12.16 8.91
CA GLY A 96 -8.61 -11.76 8.70
C GLY A 96 -8.37 -10.73 7.60
N LEU A 97 -9.41 -10.21 6.92
CA LEU A 97 -9.24 -9.08 5.99
C LEU A 97 -9.03 -7.78 6.75
N THR A 98 -7.96 -7.07 6.46
CA THR A 98 -7.80 -5.67 6.84
C THR A 98 -8.20 -4.77 5.68
N SER A 99 -9.06 -3.77 5.93
CA SER A 99 -9.40 -2.76 4.92
C SER A 99 -8.91 -1.38 5.37
N LEU A 100 -8.17 -0.70 4.51
CA LEU A 100 -7.60 0.63 4.74
C LEU A 100 -8.09 1.59 3.66
N ALA A 101 -8.89 2.58 4.03
CA ALA A 101 -9.32 3.67 3.15
C ALA A 101 -8.36 4.87 3.31
N ILE A 102 -7.79 5.35 2.22
CA ILE A 102 -6.89 6.51 2.20
C ILE A 102 -7.59 7.64 1.46
N PHE A 103 -7.82 8.74 2.17
CA PHE A 103 -8.55 9.89 1.66
C PHE A 103 -7.60 11.01 1.23
N ARG A 104 -7.96 11.68 0.13
CA ARG A 104 -7.17 12.82 -0.40
C ARG A 104 -7.65 14.17 0.12
N GLU A 105 -8.81 14.22 0.76
CA GLU A 105 -9.35 15.45 1.35
C GLU A 105 -8.68 15.81 2.68
N PRO A 106 -8.80 17.09 3.11
CA PRO A 106 -8.36 17.54 4.44
C PRO A 106 -9.11 16.84 5.57
N ASP A 107 -8.47 16.73 6.72
CA ASP A 107 -8.90 16.07 7.94
C ASP A 107 -10.36 16.38 8.32
N THR A 108 -10.70 17.65 8.42
CA THR A 108 -12.04 18.10 8.84
C THR A 108 -13.16 17.58 7.94
N LYS A 109 -12.90 17.46 6.63
CA LYS A 109 -13.87 16.89 5.68
C LYS A 109 -13.99 15.38 5.85
N VAL A 110 -12.85 14.70 6.04
CA VAL A 110 -12.80 13.24 6.18
C VAL A 110 -13.48 12.81 7.48
N GLU A 111 -13.22 13.46 8.61
CA GLU A 111 -13.88 13.14 9.88
C GLU A 111 -15.40 13.25 9.79
N SER A 112 -15.91 14.35 9.23
CA SER A 112 -17.35 14.56 9.02
C SER A 112 -17.93 13.46 8.12
N TYR A 113 -17.20 13.09 7.04
CA TYR A 113 -17.60 12.04 6.11
C TYR A 113 -17.65 10.68 6.82
N VAL A 114 -16.59 10.31 7.54
CA VAL A 114 -16.48 9.05 8.29
C VAL A 114 -17.61 8.89 9.28
N LYS A 115 -17.94 9.94 10.06
CA LYS A 115 -19.08 9.96 10.99
C LYS A 115 -20.40 9.78 10.24
N LYS A 116 -20.65 10.58 9.20
CA LYS A 116 -21.88 10.53 8.39
C LYS A 116 -22.09 9.16 7.74
N LYS A 117 -21.03 8.55 7.20
CA LYS A 117 -21.10 7.26 6.51
C LYS A 117 -20.92 6.06 7.44
N LYS A 118 -20.67 6.29 8.72
CA LYS A 118 -20.39 5.25 9.71
C LYS A 118 -19.33 4.28 9.22
N LEU A 119 -18.20 4.85 8.69
CA LEU A 119 -17.10 4.07 8.14
C LEU A 119 -16.52 3.15 9.22
N LYS A 120 -16.34 1.86 8.89
CA LYS A 120 -15.80 0.83 9.78
C LYS A 120 -14.39 0.38 9.43
N MET A 121 -13.95 0.68 8.20
CA MET A 121 -12.57 0.42 7.78
C MET A 121 -11.59 1.31 8.54
N LEU A 122 -10.35 0.85 8.69
CA LEU A 122 -9.25 1.76 9.03
C LEU A 122 -9.21 2.89 7.99
N TYR A 123 -8.89 4.10 8.41
CA TYR A 123 -8.72 5.18 7.46
C TYR A 123 -7.52 6.06 7.79
N ALA A 124 -6.98 6.66 6.76
CA ALA A 124 -5.86 7.58 6.81
C ALA A 124 -6.09 8.73 5.83
N ILE A 125 -5.32 9.81 5.99
CA ILE A 125 -5.45 11.02 5.21
C ILE A 125 -4.14 11.32 4.51
N ASP A 126 -4.23 11.50 3.19
CA ASP A 126 -3.11 11.76 2.31
C ASP A 126 -3.43 12.93 1.37
N THR A 127 -3.44 14.13 1.91
CA THR A 127 -3.74 15.36 1.16
C THR A 127 -2.76 15.63 0.03
N LYS A 128 -1.52 15.12 0.14
CA LYS A 128 -0.47 15.28 -0.87
C LYS A 128 -0.58 14.25 -1.98
N GLY A 129 -1.37 13.18 -1.79
CA GLY A 129 -1.55 12.11 -2.77
C GLY A 129 -0.31 11.25 -2.97
N GLU A 130 0.56 11.12 -1.96
CA GLU A 130 1.77 10.29 -2.04
C GLU A 130 1.41 8.81 -2.26
N SER A 131 0.32 8.33 -1.66
CA SER A 131 -0.17 6.96 -1.88
C SER A 131 -0.55 6.70 -3.34
N TRP A 132 -1.10 7.70 -4.05
CA TRP A 132 -1.38 7.58 -5.49
C TRP A 132 -0.11 7.43 -6.31
N LYS A 133 0.96 8.14 -5.95
CA LYS A 133 2.28 8.00 -6.59
C LYS A 133 2.88 6.63 -6.30
N VAL A 134 2.80 6.20 -5.04
CA VAL A 134 3.31 4.89 -4.60
C VAL A 134 2.60 3.75 -5.33
N PHE A 135 1.28 3.84 -5.51
CA PHE A 135 0.49 2.84 -6.25
C PHE A 135 0.42 3.10 -7.75
N GLU A 136 1.18 4.07 -8.27
CA GLU A 136 1.28 4.41 -9.70
C GLU A 136 -0.08 4.57 -10.39
N THR A 137 -1.05 5.15 -9.70
CA THR A 137 -2.40 5.33 -10.21
C THR A 137 -2.83 6.79 -10.18
N LYS A 138 -3.63 7.19 -11.18
CA LYS A 138 -4.35 8.46 -11.19
C LYS A 138 -5.84 8.26 -10.92
N SER A 139 -6.29 7.02 -10.84
CA SER A 139 -7.71 6.68 -10.65
C SER A 139 -8.17 6.98 -9.23
N MET A 140 -9.40 7.48 -9.14
CA MET A 140 -10.09 7.73 -7.89
C MET A 140 -11.58 7.43 -8.07
N PRO A 141 -12.08 6.38 -7.43
CA PRO A 141 -11.40 5.49 -6.51
C PRO A 141 -10.49 4.47 -7.19
N ALA A 142 -9.51 3.93 -6.44
CA ALA A 142 -8.70 2.79 -6.83
C ALA A 142 -8.58 1.83 -5.65
N ASN A 143 -8.76 0.55 -5.91
CA ASN A 143 -8.77 -0.50 -4.89
C ASN A 143 -7.72 -1.54 -5.23
N PHE A 144 -6.86 -1.88 -4.28
CA PHE A 144 -5.80 -2.86 -4.41
C PHE A 144 -6.00 -3.94 -3.35
N LEU A 145 -6.29 -5.15 -3.76
CA LEU A 145 -6.29 -6.29 -2.87
C LEU A 145 -4.90 -6.91 -2.85
N ILE A 146 -4.30 -6.95 -1.68
CA ILE A 146 -2.93 -7.41 -1.45
C ILE A 146 -2.99 -8.66 -0.58
N GLU A 147 -2.31 -9.71 -0.99
CA GLU A 147 -2.23 -10.98 -0.26
C GLU A 147 -1.40 -10.84 1.03
N LYS A 148 -1.55 -11.80 1.93
CA LYS A 148 -0.56 -12.01 2.97
C LYS A 148 0.81 -12.20 2.32
N GLY A 149 1.83 -11.47 2.83
CA GLY A 149 3.16 -11.44 2.22
C GLY A 149 3.36 -10.36 1.15
N GLY A 150 2.30 -9.62 0.75
CA GLY A 150 2.43 -8.37 0.02
C GLY A 150 2.27 -8.43 -1.49
N LYS A 151 1.93 -9.57 -2.12
CA LYS A 151 1.63 -9.62 -3.56
C LYS A 151 0.29 -9.00 -3.88
N VAL A 152 0.20 -8.24 -4.96
CA VAL A 152 -1.06 -7.68 -5.47
C VAL A 152 -1.89 -8.80 -6.10
N ARG A 153 -3.05 -9.08 -5.52
CA ARG A 153 -3.99 -10.11 -6.00
C ARG A 153 -4.99 -9.58 -7.01
N ALA A 154 -5.48 -8.37 -6.80
CA ALA A 154 -6.45 -7.73 -7.69
C ALA A 154 -6.34 -6.22 -7.63
N ILE A 155 -6.66 -5.57 -8.74
CA ILE A 155 -6.77 -4.11 -8.87
C ILE A 155 -8.13 -3.81 -9.47
N ALA A 156 -8.89 -2.92 -8.82
CA ALA A 156 -10.18 -2.44 -9.29
C ALA A 156 -10.20 -0.91 -9.25
N THR A 157 -10.24 -0.28 -10.42
CA THR A 157 -10.18 1.18 -10.56
C THR A 157 -11.46 1.73 -11.17
N GLY A 158 -11.76 2.99 -10.85
CA GLY A 158 -12.95 3.67 -11.32
C GLY A 158 -14.15 3.49 -10.40
N CYS A 159 -15.18 4.31 -10.63
CA CYS A 159 -16.40 4.31 -9.83
C CYS A 159 -17.40 3.31 -10.41
N ASP A 160 -17.79 2.34 -9.62
CA ASP A 160 -18.84 1.38 -9.96
C ASP A 160 -20.04 1.49 -8.99
N PRO A 161 -21.09 2.22 -9.38
CA PRO A 161 -22.28 2.35 -8.56
C PRO A 161 -23.15 1.08 -8.51
N SER A 162 -22.88 0.08 -9.37
CA SER A 162 -23.59 -1.21 -9.38
C SER A 162 -23.11 -2.15 -8.28
N GLY A 163 -21.87 -2.00 -7.83
CA GLY A 163 -21.22 -2.88 -6.85
C GLY A 163 -20.57 -4.13 -7.44
N LEU A 164 -20.52 -4.24 -8.75
CA LEU A 164 -19.91 -5.40 -9.43
C LEU A 164 -18.42 -5.50 -9.13
N LEU A 165 -17.69 -4.35 -9.11
CA LEU A 165 -16.27 -4.35 -8.75
C LEU A 165 -16.04 -4.88 -7.34
N ALA A 166 -16.81 -4.43 -6.35
CA ALA A 166 -16.70 -4.94 -4.98
C ALA A 166 -17.06 -6.44 -4.89
N ASN A 167 -18.04 -6.88 -5.68
CA ASN A 167 -18.45 -8.30 -5.72
C ASN A 167 -17.37 -9.19 -6.38
N ASN A 168 -16.65 -8.68 -7.38
CA ASN A 168 -15.51 -9.36 -7.98
C ASN A 168 -14.32 -9.43 -7.00
N VAL A 169 -14.02 -8.34 -6.28
CA VAL A 169 -12.99 -8.35 -5.23
C VAL A 169 -13.36 -9.34 -4.12
N SER A 170 -14.66 -9.48 -3.76
CA SER A 170 -15.14 -10.45 -2.78
C SER A 170 -14.77 -11.89 -3.13
N LYS A 171 -14.76 -12.25 -4.42
CA LYS A 171 -14.32 -13.56 -4.88
C LYS A 171 -12.87 -13.84 -4.48
N PHE A 172 -11.97 -12.91 -4.80
CA PHE A 172 -10.55 -13.05 -4.48
C PHE A 172 -10.29 -13.02 -2.96
N VAL A 173 -11.02 -12.20 -2.20
CA VAL A 173 -10.92 -12.21 -0.74
C VAL A 173 -11.32 -13.56 -0.16
N ALA A 174 -12.41 -14.15 -0.67
CA ALA A 174 -12.87 -15.47 -0.23
C ALA A 174 -11.84 -16.58 -0.50
N GLU A 175 -11.20 -16.53 -1.68
CA GLU A 175 -10.10 -17.42 -2.06
C GLU A 175 -8.89 -17.28 -1.10
N LEU A 176 -8.47 -16.04 -0.82
CA LEU A 176 -7.33 -15.77 0.05
C LEU A 176 -7.55 -16.17 1.52
N LEU A 177 -8.81 -16.20 1.96
CA LEU A 177 -9.20 -16.51 3.34
C LEU A 177 -9.76 -17.94 3.49
N ASP A 178 -9.72 -18.73 2.44
CA ASP A 178 -10.31 -20.08 2.37
C ASP A 178 -11.74 -20.10 2.97
N THR A 179 -12.61 -19.23 2.46
CA THR A 179 -13.98 -19.10 2.95
C THR A 179 -14.99 -18.96 1.82
N LYS A 180 -16.26 -19.13 2.14
CA LYS A 180 -17.32 -18.95 1.15
C LYS A 180 -17.39 -17.49 0.66
N LYS A 181 -17.52 -17.32 -0.65
CA LYS A 181 -17.75 -16.01 -1.26
C LYS A 181 -19.06 -15.43 -0.74
N VAL A 182 -19.02 -14.17 -0.37
CA VAL A 182 -20.22 -13.37 -0.05
C VAL A 182 -20.61 -12.59 -1.29
N ASP A 183 -21.88 -12.69 -1.70
CA ASP A 183 -22.43 -11.80 -2.73
C ASP A 183 -22.67 -10.42 -2.13
N VAL A 184 -21.63 -9.59 -2.22
CA VAL A 184 -21.59 -8.24 -1.67
C VAL A 184 -22.60 -7.33 -2.37
N GLN A 185 -22.78 -7.51 -3.67
CA GLN A 185 -23.71 -6.72 -4.48
C GLN A 185 -25.15 -6.96 -4.03
N LYS A 186 -25.58 -8.22 -4.02
CA LYS A 186 -26.92 -8.61 -3.58
C LYS A 186 -27.17 -8.14 -2.14
N LYS A 187 -26.25 -8.47 -1.21
CA LYS A 187 -26.40 -8.12 0.22
C LYS A 187 -26.54 -6.62 0.46
N THR A 188 -25.78 -5.79 -0.28
CA THR A 188 -25.87 -4.33 -0.17
C THR A 188 -27.17 -3.81 -0.75
N ASN A 189 -27.62 -4.33 -1.89
CA ASN A 189 -28.87 -3.90 -2.53
C ASN A 189 -30.09 -4.30 -1.69
N ASP A 190 -30.10 -5.47 -1.10
CA ASP A 190 -31.17 -5.91 -0.19
C ASP A 190 -31.23 -5.01 1.05
N ALA A 191 -30.08 -4.63 1.63
CA ALA A 191 -30.03 -3.71 2.76
C ALA A 191 -30.51 -2.30 2.40
N LYS A 192 -30.18 -1.78 1.21
CA LYS A 192 -30.72 -0.49 0.72
C LYS A 192 -32.23 -0.51 0.61
N LYS A 193 -32.79 -1.52 -0.06
CA LYS A 193 -34.24 -1.71 -0.22
C LYS A 193 -34.97 -1.78 1.14
N ALA A 194 -34.40 -2.52 2.11
CA ALA A 194 -34.95 -2.61 3.46
C ALA A 194 -34.99 -1.25 4.19
N SER A 195 -33.91 -0.46 4.02
CA SER A 195 -33.85 0.89 4.63
C SER A 195 -34.83 1.86 3.99
N GLU A 196 -35.04 1.82 2.68
CA GLU A 196 -36.00 2.64 1.94
C GLU A 196 -37.43 2.32 2.36
N LYS A 197 -37.81 1.03 2.45
CA LYS A 197 -39.12 0.63 2.97
C LYS A 197 -39.38 1.15 4.37
N LYS A 198 -38.39 1.06 5.26
CA LYS A 198 -38.53 1.56 6.65
C LYS A 198 -38.65 3.10 6.72
N ALA A 199 -38.04 3.83 5.77
CA ALA A 199 -38.19 5.28 5.70
C ALA A 199 -39.54 5.70 5.13
N ALA A 200 -40.12 4.94 4.21
CA ALA A 200 -41.44 5.21 3.62
C ALA A 200 -42.62 4.85 4.55
N SER A 201 -42.38 4.07 5.62
CA SER A 201 -43.39 3.68 6.60
C SER A 201 -43.44 4.56 7.86
N LYS A 202 -42.66 5.65 7.87
CA LYS A 202 -42.65 6.68 8.92
C LYS A 202 -43.22 7.99 8.41
#